data_c5271ddac77b20b42d908c4f787c2858
#
_entry.id   c5271ddac77b20b42d908c4f787c2858
#
_cell.length_a   1.000
_cell.length_b   1.000
_cell.length_c   1.000
_cell.angle_alpha   90.00
_cell.angle_beta   90.00
_cell.angle_gamma   90.00
#
_symmetry.space_group_name_H-M   'P 1'
#
loop_
_entity.id
_entity.type
_entity.pdbx_description
1 polymer ?
#
loop_
_entity_poly.entity_id
_entity_poly.type
_entity_poly.pdbx_seq_one_letter_code
_entity_poly.pdbx_strand_id
1 'polypeptide(L)' 'MNQEQKSQRYSQLLFEFDRLGNRINSIKGEAIDLNESQNRQIRDLQIQQGKIMSEMQKLMS' A
#
# COMPACT_ATOMS: atom_id res chain seq x y z
N MET A 1 -10.91 -13.93 15.56
CA MET A 1 -10.11 -12.83 16.15
C MET A 1 -11.00 -11.97 17.01
N ASN A 2 -10.50 -11.52 18.16
CA ASN A 2 -11.22 -10.57 18.97
C ASN A 2 -11.06 -9.17 18.39
N GLN A 3 -11.79 -8.21 18.94
CA GLN A 3 -11.84 -6.85 18.42
C GLN A 3 -10.50 -6.13 18.54
N GLU A 4 -9.76 -6.41 19.60
CA GLU A 4 -8.45 -5.84 19.82
C GLU A 4 -7.44 -6.30 18.78
N GLN A 5 -7.44 -7.60 18.46
CA GLN A 5 -6.57 -8.16 17.44
C GLN A 5 -6.89 -7.60 16.05
N LYS A 6 -8.17 -7.45 15.74
CA LYS A 6 -8.59 -6.84 14.47
C LYS A 6 -8.10 -5.40 14.35
N SER A 7 -8.19 -4.65 15.44
CA SER A 7 -7.76 -3.26 15.47
C SER A 7 -6.25 -3.14 15.24
N GLN A 8 -5.47 -4.00 15.90
CA GLN A 8 -4.02 -4.02 15.72
C GLN A 8 -3.65 -4.39 14.28
N ARG A 9 -4.31 -5.41 13.73
CA ARG A 9 -4.04 -5.83 12.35
C ARG A 9 -4.40 -4.72 11.36
N TYR A 10 -5.53 -4.06 11.58
CA TYR A 10 -5.95 -2.95 10.73
C TYR A 10 -4.91 -1.81 10.75
N SER A 11 -4.41 -1.45 11.94
CA SER A 11 -3.40 -0.42 12.08
C SER A 11 -2.11 -0.78 11.34
N GLN A 12 -1.68 -2.04 11.43
CA GLN A 12 -0.50 -2.52 10.70
C GLN A 12 -0.69 -2.41 9.19
N LEU A 13 -1.85 -2.81 8.70
CA LEU A 13 -2.16 -2.75 7.28
C LEU A 13 -2.20 -1.31 6.78
N LEU A 14 -2.79 -0.42 7.56
CA LEU A 14 -2.84 0.99 7.23
C LEU A 14 -1.43 1.60 7.15
N PHE A 15 -0.57 1.24 8.08
CA PHE A 15 0.82 1.68 8.09
C PHE A 15 1.57 1.19 6.84
N GLU A 16 1.39 -0.08 6.48
CA GLU A 16 1.99 -0.64 5.27
C GLU A 16 1.47 0.05 4.01
N PHE A 17 0.18 0.33 3.96
CA PHE A 17 -0.43 1.05 2.84
C PHE A 17 0.20 2.43 2.67
N ASP A 18 0.35 3.17 3.77
CA ASP A 18 0.96 4.50 3.74
C ASP A 18 2.42 4.43 3.30
N ARG A 19 3.17 3.45 3.75
CA ARG A 19 4.56 3.26 3.33
C ARG A 19 4.66 3.06 1.82
N LEU A 20 3.79 2.22 1.28
CA LEU A 20 3.76 1.98 -0.16
C LEU A 20 3.41 3.25 -0.94
N GLY A 21 2.45 4.02 -0.44
CA GLY A 21 2.07 5.29 -1.03
C GLY A 21 3.21 6.30 -1.04
N ASN A 22 3.95 6.40 0.07
CA ASN A 22 5.11 7.27 0.16
C ASN A 22 6.20 6.86 -0.82
N ARG A 23 6.41 5.56 -1.00
CA ARG A 23 7.39 5.06 -1.95
C ARG A 23 7.00 5.39 -3.38
N ILE A 24 5.73 5.24 -3.73
CA ILE A 24 5.22 5.64 -5.03
C ILE A 24 5.47 7.13 -5.28
N ASN A 25 5.16 7.96 -4.30
CA ASN A 25 5.37 9.40 -4.42
C ASN A 25 6.84 9.76 -4.57
N SER A 26 7.73 9.05 -3.89
CA SER A 26 9.18 9.26 -4.03
C SER A 26 9.64 8.94 -5.45
N ILE A 27 9.17 7.84 -6.01
CA ILE A 27 9.53 7.47 -7.38
C ILE A 27 9.05 8.53 -8.37
N LYS A 28 7.80 8.98 -8.21
CA LYS A 28 7.22 10.01 -9.08
C LYS A 28 7.93 11.36 -8.93
N GLY A 29 8.37 11.68 -7.71
CA GLY A 29 9.03 12.95 -7.44
C GLY A 29 10.47 13.05 -7.92
N GLU A 30 11.13 11.92 -8.15
CA GLU A 30 12.53 11.89 -8.56
C GLU A 30 12.72 12.02 -10.08
N ALA A 31 11.66 11.83 -10.86
CA ALA A 31 11.77 11.78 -12.31
C ALA A 31 10.81 12.76 -12.96
N ILE A 32 11.31 13.49 -13.98
CA ILE A 32 10.46 14.34 -14.81
C ILE A 32 9.60 13.45 -15.70
N ASP A 33 10.23 12.44 -16.32
CA ASP A 33 9.54 11.42 -17.10
C ASP A 33 9.88 10.05 -16.51
N LEU A 34 8.85 9.27 -16.20
CA LEU A 34 9.03 7.93 -15.65
C LEU A 34 9.44 6.97 -16.76
N ASN A 35 10.54 6.24 -16.56
CA ASN A 35 10.93 5.21 -17.50
C ASN A 35 10.09 3.94 -17.26
N GLU A 36 10.28 2.95 -18.12
CA GLU A 36 9.52 1.70 -18.06
C GLU A 36 9.72 0.96 -16.74
N SER A 37 10.95 0.93 -16.23
CA SER A 37 11.27 0.29 -14.97
C SER A 37 10.55 0.96 -13.80
N GLN A 38 10.56 2.29 -13.77
CA GLN A 38 9.87 3.06 -12.72
C GLN A 38 8.36 2.87 -12.78
N ASN A 39 7.78 2.87 -13.97
CA ASN A 39 6.35 2.60 -14.16
C ASN A 39 5.98 1.21 -13.65
N ARG A 40 6.83 0.22 -13.90
CA ARG A 40 6.62 -1.15 -13.42
C ARG A 40 6.66 -1.21 -11.90
N GLN A 41 7.62 -0.53 -11.28
CA GLN A 41 7.71 -0.47 -9.81
C GLN A 41 6.47 0.16 -9.20
N ILE A 42 5.99 1.26 -9.78
CA ILE A 42 4.79 1.94 -9.31
C ILE A 42 3.58 0.99 -9.41
N ARG A 43 3.45 0.30 -10.52
CA ARG A 43 2.36 -0.66 -10.73
C ARG A 43 2.39 -1.78 -9.69
N ASP A 44 3.58 -2.34 -9.42
CA ASP A 44 3.72 -3.40 -8.42
C ASP A 44 3.34 -2.90 -7.03
N LEU A 45 3.74 -1.68 -6.68
CA LEU A 45 3.38 -1.07 -5.39
C LEU A 45 1.87 -0.85 -5.30
N GLN A 46 1.23 -0.42 -6.38
CA GLN A 46 -0.22 -0.23 -6.42
C GLN A 46 -0.97 -1.55 -6.26
N ILE A 47 -0.45 -2.62 -6.85
CA ILE A 47 -1.02 -3.96 -6.67
C ILE A 47 -0.92 -4.39 -5.21
N GLN A 48 0.20 -4.15 -4.57
CA GLN A 48 0.36 -4.44 -3.14
C GLN A 48 -0.60 -3.63 -2.28
N GLN A 49 -0.80 -2.36 -2.60
CA GLN A 49 -1.79 -1.52 -1.92
C GLN A 49 -3.20 -2.10 -2.07
N GLY A 50 -3.53 -2.57 -3.25
CA GLY A 50 -4.84 -3.20 -3.51
C GLY A 50 -5.06 -4.44 -2.65
N LYS A 51 -4.03 -5.27 -2.51
CA LYS A 51 -4.10 -6.46 -1.64
C LYS A 51 -4.31 -6.07 -0.19
N ILE A 52 -3.62 -5.03 0.28
CA ILE A 52 -3.76 -4.54 1.64
C ILE A 52 -5.18 -4.02 1.86
N MET A 53 -5.73 -3.26 0.92
CA MET A 53 -7.11 -2.78 1.00
C MET A 53 -8.11 -3.93 1.11
N SER A 54 -7.91 -4.99 0.33
CA SER A 54 -8.78 -6.18 0.40
C SER A 54 -8.73 -6.82 1.78
N GLU A 55 -7.54 -6.93 2.38
CA GLU A 55 -7.42 -7.46 3.74
C GLU A 55 -8.12 -6.58 4.76
N MET A 56 -7.98 -5.25 4.63
CA MET A 56 -8.66 -4.33 5.54
C MET A 56 -10.17 -4.46 5.45
N GLN A 57 -10.71 -4.60 4.24
CA GLN A 57 -12.14 -4.80 4.04
C GLN A 57 -12.63 -6.08 4.69
N LYS A 58 -11.86 -7.15 4.59
CA LYS A 58 -12.20 -8.43 5.23
C LYS A 58 -12.25 -8.31 6.74
N LEU A 59 -11.36 -7.52 7.33
CA LEU A 59 -11.35 -7.30 8.77
C LEU A 59 -12.57 -6.52 9.24
N MET A 60 -13.12 -5.66 8.39
CA MET A 60 -14.28 -4.82 8.72
C MET A 60 -15.61 -5.50 8.47
N SER A 61 -15.63 -6.59 7.74
CA SER A 61 -16.88 -7.29 7.40
C SER A 61 -17.27 -8.41 8.37
#